data_fe64c365835771a8512928ebc3e799c5
#
_entry.id   fe64c365835771a8512928ebc3e799c5
#
_cell.length_a   1.000
_cell.length_b   1.000
_cell.length_c   1.000
_cell.angle_alpha   90.00
_cell.angle_beta   90.00
_cell.angle_gamma   90.00
#
_symmetry.space_group_name_H-M   'P 1'
#
loop_
_entity.id
_entity.type
_entity.pdbx_description
1 polymer ?
#
loop_
_entity_poly.entity_id
_entity_poly.type
_entity_poly.pdbx_seq_one_letter_code
_entity_poly.pdbx_strand_id
1 'polypeptide(L)'
;QMLAPVGFLFLYEPSLAAVGVVMLASNVVSTFWYQHSIHYHYSIIIVPCIVMGTVWALAKFSQPARRWASACIVVSALVCGYLWSPMPLARTTTTHWTSQMPQVVAARESISRVPDDAVVAAFHPLTAHMARRVTIYSFPNPFTRNLYGPDVFAGGDRLPSADAVEYVILPVTLDEEAQKVWNAEKDRFRIVDQNGWWVVYKRN
;
A
#
# COMPACT_ATOMS: atom_id res chain seq x y z
N GLN A 1 6.66 16.08 -8.55
CA GLN A 1 7.16 15.81 -7.19
C GLN A 1 8.47 15.01 -7.23
N MET A 2 8.54 13.91 -7.98
CA MET A 2 9.68 12.97 -7.99
C MET A 2 10.96 13.58 -8.60
N LEU A 3 10.86 14.39 -9.62
CA LEU A 3 11.99 14.97 -10.37
C LEU A 3 12.50 16.29 -9.78
N ALA A 4 11.67 17.03 -9.09
CA ALA A 4 12.01 18.34 -8.53
C ALA A 4 13.16 18.30 -7.51
N PRO A 5 13.25 17.30 -6.59
CA PRO A 5 14.34 17.23 -5.61
C PRO A 5 15.73 17.21 -6.21
N VAL A 6 15.88 16.65 -7.41
CA VAL A 6 17.16 16.47 -8.12
C VAL A 6 17.37 17.49 -9.25
N GLY A 7 16.47 18.47 -9.41
CA GLY A 7 16.60 19.56 -10.38
C GLY A 7 16.72 19.09 -11.84
N PHE A 8 16.14 17.94 -12.18
CA PHE A 8 16.18 17.33 -13.53
C PHE A 8 17.58 16.99 -14.07
N LEU A 9 18.63 17.05 -13.25
CA LEU A 9 20.02 16.85 -13.70
C LEU A 9 20.28 15.45 -14.25
N PHE A 10 19.51 14.43 -13.86
CA PHE A 10 19.62 13.07 -14.39
C PHE A 10 19.46 13.02 -15.93
N LEU A 11 18.81 14.02 -16.55
CA LEU A 11 18.65 14.10 -18.00
C LEU A 11 19.98 14.31 -18.74
N TYR A 12 21.04 14.74 -18.07
CA TYR A 12 22.40 14.80 -18.63
C TYR A 12 23.07 13.41 -18.75
N GLU A 13 22.41 12.36 -18.23
CA GLU A 13 22.79 10.96 -18.38
C GLU A 13 21.75 10.20 -19.23
N PRO A 14 21.82 10.27 -20.57
CA PRO A 14 20.74 9.81 -21.43
C PRO A 14 20.43 8.31 -21.29
N SER A 15 21.40 7.48 -20.96
CA SER A 15 21.19 6.05 -20.75
C SER A 15 20.31 5.75 -19.53
N LEU A 16 20.63 6.37 -18.38
CA LEU A 16 19.85 6.23 -17.15
C LEU A 16 18.53 6.98 -17.24
N ALA A 17 18.54 8.16 -17.90
CA ALA A 17 17.34 8.92 -18.17
C ALA A 17 16.34 8.13 -19.01
N ALA A 18 16.80 7.44 -20.07
CA ALA A 18 15.92 6.63 -20.93
C ALA A 18 15.20 5.55 -20.13
N VAL A 19 15.90 4.80 -19.26
CA VAL A 19 15.28 3.79 -18.40
C VAL A 19 14.26 4.43 -17.46
N GLY A 20 14.62 5.51 -16.79
CA GLY A 20 13.73 6.22 -15.88
C GLY A 20 12.49 6.80 -16.57
N VAL A 21 12.65 7.38 -17.75
CA VAL A 21 11.55 7.99 -18.54
C VAL A 21 10.59 6.93 -19.06
N VAL A 22 11.08 5.79 -19.55
CA VAL A 22 10.22 4.67 -20.00
C VAL A 22 9.34 4.17 -18.85
N MET A 23 9.94 3.96 -17.67
CA MET A 23 9.18 3.51 -16.50
C MET A 23 8.18 4.58 -16.00
N LEU A 24 8.58 5.84 -16.03
CA LEU A 24 7.68 6.94 -15.69
C LEU A 24 6.51 7.04 -16.66
N ALA A 25 6.77 6.92 -17.97
CA ALA A 25 5.74 6.92 -18.99
C ALA A 25 4.77 5.73 -18.82
N SER A 26 5.28 4.55 -18.52
CA SER A 26 4.46 3.37 -18.22
C SER A 26 3.50 3.64 -17.04
N ASN A 27 4.00 4.26 -15.97
CA ASN A 27 3.16 4.61 -14.83
C ASN A 27 2.10 5.66 -15.20
N VAL A 28 2.46 6.68 -15.98
CA VAL A 28 1.53 7.76 -16.38
C VAL A 28 0.44 7.27 -17.32
N VAL A 29 0.75 6.32 -18.20
CA VAL A 29 -0.22 5.76 -19.17
C VAL A 29 -1.09 4.67 -18.55
N SER A 30 -0.72 4.15 -17.40
CA SER A 30 -1.47 3.08 -16.73
C SER A 30 -2.91 3.49 -16.40
N THR A 31 -3.84 2.57 -16.53
CA THR A 31 -5.23 2.74 -16.10
C THR A 31 -5.41 2.61 -14.59
N PHE A 32 -4.41 2.11 -13.88
CA PHE A 32 -4.45 1.95 -12.43
C PHE A 32 -4.08 3.27 -11.73
N TRP A 33 -5.02 3.88 -11.04
CA TRP A 33 -4.83 5.17 -10.37
C TRP A 33 -3.67 5.19 -9.37
N TYR A 34 -3.39 4.10 -8.68
CA TYR A 34 -2.29 4.02 -7.72
C TYR A 34 -0.90 4.01 -8.37
N GLN A 35 -0.77 3.66 -9.65
CA GLN A 35 0.50 3.80 -10.37
C GLN A 35 0.88 5.25 -10.65
N HIS A 36 -0.10 6.16 -10.72
CA HIS A 36 0.14 7.60 -10.88
C HIS A 36 0.60 8.26 -9.57
N SER A 37 0.42 7.60 -8.44
CA SER A 37 0.71 8.17 -7.14
C SER A 37 2.10 7.76 -6.64
N ILE A 38 2.90 8.76 -6.19
CA ILE A 38 4.22 8.52 -5.61
C ILE A 38 4.16 7.84 -4.23
N HIS A 39 2.98 7.73 -3.63
CA HIS A 39 2.77 7.06 -2.34
C HIS A 39 2.89 5.53 -2.43
N TYR A 40 2.85 4.99 -3.65
CA TYR A 40 2.96 3.56 -3.89
C TYR A 40 4.32 3.18 -4.48
N HIS A 41 4.68 1.93 -4.34
CA HIS A 41 5.98 1.37 -4.70
C HIS A 41 6.30 1.33 -6.21
N TYR A 42 5.38 1.68 -7.08
CA TYR A 42 5.56 1.64 -8.55
C TYR A 42 6.67 2.57 -9.06
N SER A 43 7.06 3.54 -8.26
CA SER A 43 8.16 4.46 -8.56
C SER A 43 9.54 3.93 -8.15
N ILE A 44 9.62 2.75 -7.53
CA ILE A 44 10.87 2.24 -6.92
C ILE A 44 12.01 2.08 -7.92
N ILE A 45 11.72 1.74 -9.18
CA ILE A 45 12.73 1.58 -10.24
C ILE A 45 13.19 2.94 -10.76
N ILE A 46 12.31 3.92 -10.78
CA ILE A 46 12.60 5.27 -11.29
C ILE A 46 13.57 6.02 -10.36
N VAL A 47 13.41 5.85 -9.05
CA VAL A 47 14.21 6.56 -8.05
C VAL A 47 15.71 6.29 -8.18
N PRO A 48 16.21 5.05 -8.27
CA PRO A 48 17.63 4.78 -8.54
C PRO A 48 18.13 5.42 -9.84
N CYS A 49 17.36 5.37 -10.92
CA CYS A 49 17.75 5.98 -12.19
C CYS A 49 17.94 7.49 -12.07
N ILE A 50 17.02 8.17 -11.37
CA ILE A 50 17.07 9.61 -11.13
C ILE A 50 18.27 9.97 -10.24
N VAL A 51 18.48 9.24 -9.15
CA VAL A 51 19.56 9.51 -8.19
C VAL A 51 20.92 9.25 -8.83
N MET A 52 21.12 8.08 -9.42
CA MET A 52 22.40 7.71 -10.04
C MET A 52 22.69 8.59 -11.26
N GLY A 53 21.67 8.88 -12.09
CA GLY A 53 21.83 9.80 -13.22
C GLY A 53 22.25 11.20 -12.76
N THR A 54 21.69 11.69 -11.66
CA THR A 54 22.08 12.98 -11.07
C THR A 54 23.52 12.98 -10.56
N VAL A 55 23.94 11.91 -9.87
CA VAL A 55 25.32 11.77 -9.37
C VAL A 55 26.33 11.76 -10.53
N TRP A 56 26.03 11.00 -11.59
CA TRP A 56 26.91 10.93 -12.75
C TRP A 56 26.92 12.22 -13.57
N ALA A 57 25.79 12.91 -13.70
CA ALA A 57 25.74 14.23 -14.29
C ALA A 57 26.63 15.24 -13.53
N LEU A 58 26.54 15.25 -12.20
CA LEU A 58 27.37 16.11 -11.36
C LEU A 58 28.87 15.80 -11.51
N ALA A 59 29.23 14.54 -11.71
CA ALA A 59 30.63 14.15 -11.89
C ALA A 59 31.25 14.75 -13.16
N LYS A 60 30.43 15.06 -14.18
CA LYS A 60 30.88 15.69 -15.45
C LYS A 60 31.07 17.19 -15.33
N PHE A 61 30.57 17.82 -14.30
CA PHE A 61 30.68 19.28 -14.11
C PHE A 61 32.06 19.66 -13.61
N SER A 62 32.52 20.89 -13.99
CA SER A 62 33.69 21.51 -13.38
C SER A 62 33.47 21.65 -11.86
N GLN A 63 34.58 21.69 -11.10
CA GLN A 63 34.50 21.74 -9.64
C GLN A 63 33.62 22.88 -9.08
N PRO A 64 33.73 24.12 -9.60
CA PRO A 64 32.85 25.21 -9.14
C PRO A 64 31.36 24.93 -9.49
N ALA A 65 31.08 24.52 -10.73
CA ALA A 65 29.72 24.23 -11.18
C ALA A 65 29.10 23.07 -10.38
N ARG A 66 29.87 22.03 -10.10
CA ARG A 66 29.44 20.90 -9.29
C ARG A 66 29.05 21.31 -7.87
N ARG A 67 29.86 22.19 -7.23
CA ARG A 67 29.55 22.70 -5.90
C ARG A 67 28.24 23.45 -5.87
N TRP A 68 28.03 24.36 -6.81
CA TRP A 68 26.77 25.13 -6.92
C TRP A 68 25.57 24.25 -7.24
N ALA A 69 25.71 23.34 -8.21
CA ALA A 69 24.64 22.40 -8.54
C ALA A 69 24.28 21.50 -7.35
N SER A 70 25.28 20.99 -6.62
CA SER A 70 25.02 20.20 -5.40
C SER A 70 24.31 21.01 -4.33
N ALA A 71 24.69 22.27 -4.11
CA ALA A 71 24.00 23.15 -3.16
C ALA A 71 22.54 23.39 -3.57
N CYS A 72 22.30 23.64 -4.86
CA CYS A 72 20.94 23.79 -5.39
C CYS A 72 20.09 22.52 -5.21
N ILE A 73 20.66 21.34 -5.44
CA ILE A 73 19.97 20.05 -5.19
C ILE A 73 19.61 19.90 -3.72
N VAL A 74 20.54 20.17 -2.81
CA VAL A 74 20.27 20.10 -1.37
C VAL A 74 19.11 21.03 -0.98
N VAL A 75 19.16 22.29 -1.44
CA VAL A 75 18.08 23.24 -1.16
C VAL A 75 16.75 22.76 -1.77
N SER A 76 16.77 22.32 -3.03
CA SER A 76 15.56 21.78 -3.69
C SER A 76 15.00 20.57 -2.96
N ALA A 77 15.86 19.64 -2.55
CA ALA A 77 15.45 18.44 -1.80
C ALA A 77 14.84 18.80 -0.43
N LEU A 78 15.43 19.77 0.26
CA LEU A 78 14.88 20.25 1.54
C LEU A 78 13.52 20.94 1.36
N VAL A 79 13.38 21.79 0.34
CA VAL A 79 12.10 22.45 0.02
C VAL A 79 11.05 21.43 -0.37
N CYS A 80 11.37 20.48 -1.24
CA CYS A 80 10.45 19.42 -1.65
C CYS A 80 10.10 18.50 -0.46
N GLY A 81 11.08 18.20 0.39
CA GLY A 81 10.87 17.46 1.63
C GLY A 81 9.91 18.18 2.57
N TYR A 82 10.08 19.49 2.75
CA TYR A 82 9.15 20.28 3.53
C TYR A 82 7.74 20.31 2.95
N LEU A 83 7.61 20.48 1.63
CA LEU A 83 6.31 20.68 0.98
C LEU A 83 5.49 19.36 0.82
N TRP A 84 6.16 18.24 0.56
CA TRP A 84 5.49 17.02 0.07
C TRP A 84 5.87 15.72 0.78
N SER A 85 6.85 15.77 1.68
CA SER A 85 7.30 14.56 2.38
C SER A 85 6.33 14.19 3.53
N PRO A 86 6.23 12.89 3.88
CA PRO A 86 5.54 12.45 5.09
C PRO A 86 6.39 12.64 6.37
N MET A 87 7.51 13.36 6.30
CA MET A 87 8.41 13.55 7.44
C MET A 87 7.80 14.42 8.54
N PRO A 88 8.22 14.25 9.80
CA PRO A 88 7.67 15.02 10.93
C PRO A 88 7.82 16.54 10.81
N LEU A 89 8.81 17.02 10.04
CA LEU A 89 9.06 18.45 9.82
C LEU A 89 8.41 18.99 8.54
N ALA A 90 7.64 18.18 7.82
CA ALA A 90 6.96 18.61 6.62
C ALA A 90 5.77 19.53 6.95
N ARG A 91 5.38 20.36 5.96
CA ARG A 91 4.25 21.29 6.06
C ARG A 91 2.95 20.59 6.44
N THR A 92 2.74 19.37 5.95
CA THR A 92 1.61 18.50 6.30
C THR A 92 2.17 17.19 6.82
N THR A 93 2.25 17.08 8.14
CA THR A 93 2.57 15.79 8.77
C THR A 93 1.39 14.85 8.62
N THR A 94 1.54 13.85 7.79
CA THR A 94 0.60 12.73 7.71
C THR A 94 1.09 11.61 8.61
N THR A 95 0.61 11.61 9.84
CA THR A 95 0.74 10.45 10.73
C THR A 95 -0.28 9.41 10.29
N HIS A 96 0.08 8.58 9.32
CA HIS A 96 -0.88 7.64 8.75
C HIS A 96 -1.30 6.54 9.73
N TRP A 97 -0.41 6.05 10.59
CA TRP A 97 -0.70 4.91 11.47
C TRP A 97 0.18 4.98 12.69
N THR A 98 -0.37 5.41 13.81
CA THR A 98 0.31 5.25 15.10
C THR A 98 -0.23 4.01 15.80
N SER A 99 0.63 3.35 16.58
CA SER A 99 0.25 2.17 17.37
C SER A 99 -0.84 2.45 18.41
N GLN A 100 -1.15 3.72 18.65
CA GLN A 100 -2.11 4.18 19.66
C GLN A 100 -3.41 4.71 19.06
N MET A 101 -3.55 4.71 17.74
CA MET A 101 -4.82 5.06 17.11
C MET A 101 -5.93 4.11 17.58
N PRO A 102 -7.12 4.63 17.95
CA PRO A 102 -8.22 3.79 18.46
C PRO A 102 -8.55 2.62 17.54
N GLN A 103 -8.55 2.85 16.24
CA GLN A 103 -8.79 1.81 15.22
C GLN A 103 -7.72 0.72 15.25
N VAL A 104 -6.43 1.08 15.46
CA VAL A 104 -5.31 0.13 15.51
C VAL A 104 -5.34 -0.68 16.81
N VAL A 105 -5.67 -0.03 17.92
CA VAL A 105 -5.86 -0.70 19.21
C VAL A 105 -7.01 -1.71 19.11
N ALA A 106 -8.16 -1.27 18.63
CA ALA A 106 -9.33 -2.12 18.40
C ALA A 106 -9.03 -3.30 17.46
N ALA A 107 -8.24 -3.07 16.39
CA ALA A 107 -7.81 -4.13 15.49
C ALA A 107 -6.96 -5.21 16.20
N ARG A 108 -6.02 -4.80 17.06
CA ARG A 108 -5.19 -5.73 17.83
C ARG A 108 -6.04 -6.56 18.81
N GLU A 109 -7.00 -5.92 19.47
CA GLU A 109 -7.94 -6.61 20.34
C GLU A 109 -8.73 -7.67 19.58
N SER A 110 -9.31 -7.32 18.44
CA SER A 110 -10.06 -8.26 17.61
C SER A 110 -9.17 -9.40 17.10
N ILE A 111 -7.95 -9.12 16.66
CA ILE A 111 -6.99 -10.14 16.22
C ILE A 111 -6.65 -11.11 17.38
N SER A 112 -6.49 -10.62 18.60
CA SER A 112 -6.17 -11.45 19.76
C SER A 112 -7.28 -12.41 20.18
N ARG A 113 -8.52 -12.21 19.70
CA ARG A 113 -9.66 -13.11 19.94
C ARG A 113 -9.63 -14.36 19.05
N VAL A 114 -8.77 -14.38 18.04
CA VAL A 114 -8.70 -15.46 17.06
C VAL A 114 -7.49 -16.36 17.35
N PRO A 115 -7.67 -17.66 17.60
CA PRO A 115 -6.58 -18.61 17.84
C PRO A 115 -5.55 -18.59 16.73
N ASP A 116 -4.27 -18.80 17.04
CA ASP A 116 -3.16 -18.69 16.08
C ASP A 116 -3.18 -19.77 14.97
N ASP A 117 -3.79 -20.90 15.24
CA ASP A 117 -3.92 -22.06 14.36
C ASP A 117 -5.21 -22.05 13.51
N ALA A 118 -6.16 -21.16 13.83
CA ALA A 118 -7.44 -21.09 13.13
C ALA A 118 -7.30 -20.63 11.67
N VAL A 119 -8.13 -21.17 10.80
CA VAL A 119 -8.31 -20.72 9.41
C VAL A 119 -9.16 -19.46 9.40
N VAL A 120 -8.61 -18.36 8.88
CA VAL A 120 -9.22 -17.03 9.00
C VAL A 120 -9.44 -16.38 7.65
N ALA A 121 -10.58 -15.72 7.47
CA ALA A 121 -10.79 -14.71 6.44
C ALA A 121 -10.85 -13.34 7.12
N ALA A 122 -9.88 -12.47 6.84
CA ALA A 122 -9.80 -11.14 7.45
C ALA A 122 -9.92 -10.03 6.41
N PHE A 123 -10.45 -8.89 6.84
CA PHE A 123 -10.43 -7.69 6.02
C PHE A 123 -9.00 -7.31 5.63
N HIS A 124 -8.79 -6.95 4.36
CA HIS A 124 -7.46 -6.83 3.74
C HIS A 124 -6.38 -6.15 4.61
N PRO A 125 -6.61 -5.01 5.26
CA PRO A 125 -5.58 -4.37 6.10
C PRO A 125 -5.13 -5.20 7.32
N LEU A 126 -5.93 -6.16 7.77
CA LEU A 126 -5.61 -7.00 8.92
C LEU A 126 -4.79 -8.23 8.55
N THR A 127 -4.83 -8.67 7.29
CA THR A 127 -4.20 -9.93 6.86
C THR A 127 -2.70 -9.96 7.10
N ALA A 128 -1.99 -8.86 6.87
CA ALA A 128 -0.55 -8.77 7.12
C ALA A 128 -0.19 -8.98 8.60
N HIS A 129 -1.04 -8.51 9.53
CA HIS A 129 -0.83 -8.68 10.97
C HIS A 129 -1.12 -10.10 11.46
N MET A 130 -1.80 -10.89 10.65
CA MET A 130 -2.17 -12.27 10.94
C MET A 130 -1.38 -13.30 10.11
N ALA A 131 -0.38 -12.87 9.33
CA ALA A 131 0.37 -13.69 8.36
C ALA A 131 1.27 -14.79 8.99
N ARG A 132 1.32 -14.92 10.31
CA ARG A 132 2.00 -16.03 11.00
C ARG A 132 1.23 -17.35 10.94
N ARG A 133 -0.02 -17.32 10.44
CA ARG A 133 -0.91 -18.48 10.30
C ARG A 133 -0.59 -19.27 9.05
N VAL A 134 -0.85 -20.57 9.09
CA VAL A 134 -0.68 -21.46 7.94
C VAL A 134 -1.68 -21.10 6.84
N THR A 135 -2.91 -20.73 7.23
CA THR A 135 -3.97 -20.40 6.27
C THR A 135 -4.68 -19.11 6.68
N ILE A 136 -4.60 -18.14 5.81
CA ILE A 136 -5.30 -16.87 5.94
C ILE A 136 -5.79 -16.40 4.57
N TYR A 137 -7.00 -15.88 4.52
CA TYR A 137 -7.60 -15.31 3.33
C TYR A 137 -7.85 -13.80 3.51
N SER A 138 -7.63 -13.04 2.45
CA SER A 138 -8.09 -11.65 2.39
C SER A 138 -9.54 -11.61 1.92
N PHE A 139 -10.46 -11.22 2.81
CA PHE A 139 -11.87 -11.08 2.45
C PHE A 139 -12.03 -10.17 1.21
N PRO A 140 -12.87 -10.51 0.23
CA PRO A 140 -13.94 -11.51 0.25
C PRO A 140 -13.53 -12.96 -0.04
N ASN A 141 -12.23 -13.22 -0.38
CA ASN A 141 -11.78 -14.60 -0.47
C ASN A 141 -11.89 -15.31 0.90
N PRO A 142 -12.24 -16.59 0.91
CA PRO A 142 -12.53 -17.49 -0.19
C PRO A 142 -14.04 -17.59 -0.51
N PHE A 143 -14.89 -16.73 0.07
CA PHE A 143 -16.34 -16.75 -0.13
C PHE A 143 -16.74 -16.31 -1.54
N THR A 144 -15.90 -15.49 -2.16
CA THR A 144 -15.95 -15.16 -3.58
C THR A 144 -14.53 -15.10 -4.07
N ARG A 145 -14.24 -15.76 -5.18
CA ARG A 145 -12.92 -15.68 -5.80
C ARG A 145 -12.69 -14.26 -6.31
N ASN A 146 -11.84 -13.53 -5.63
CA ASN A 146 -11.40 -12.20 -6.02
C ASN A 146 -9.89 -12.22 -6.26
N LEU A 147 -9.47 -11.97 -7.50
CA LEU A 147 -8.08 -11.87 -7.91
C LEU A 147 -7.79 -10.41 -8.25
N TYR A 148 -6.54 -10.00 -8.14
CA TYR A 148 -6.11 -8.67 -8.55
C TYR A 148 -5.71 -8.67 -10.03
N GLY A 149 -6.21 -7.72 -10.81
CA GLY A 149 -5.84 -7.55 -12.22
C GLY A 149 -6.92 -6.82 -13.04
N PRO A 150 -6.57 -6.31 -14.22
CA PRO A 150 -7.51 -5.57 -15.06
C PRO A 150 -8.65 -6.42 -15.63
N ASP A 151 -8.43 -7.73 -15.78
CA ASP A 151 -9.41 -8.67 -16.34
C ASP A 151 -10.09 -9.53 -15.27
N VAL A 152 -9.99 -9.12 -14.02
CA VAL A 152 -10.50 -9.89 -12.90
C VAL A 152 -11.87 -9.36 -12.51
N PHE A 153 -12.88 -10.14 -12.80
CA PHE A 153 -14.25 -9.82 -12.44
C PHE A 153 -14.43 -9.96 -10.92
N ALA A 154 -14.89 -8.90 -10.27
CA ALA A 154 -15.49 -9.00 -8.97
C ALA A 154 -16.70 -9.95 -9.08
N GLY A 155 -16.81 -10.92 -8.18
CA GLY A 155 -17.95 -11.83 -8.16
C GLY A 155 -17.70 -13.20 -8.81
N GLY A 156 -16.48 -13.72 -8.71
CA GLY A 156 -16.18 -15.12 -9.05
C GLY A 156 -16.86 -16.13 -8.11
N ASP A 157 -16.78 -17.42 -8.46
CA ASP A 157 -17.37 -18.50 -7.69
C ASP A 157 -16.85 -18.55 -6.25
N ARG A 158 -17.69 -19.05 -5.36
CA ARG A 158 -17.31 -19.43 -4.01
C ARG A 158 -16.31 -20.59 -4.06
N LEU A 159 -15.19 -20.46 -3.38
CA LEU A 159 -14.16 -21.51 -3.37
C LEU A 159 -14.51 -22.60 -2.34
N PRO A 160 -14.15 -23.88 -2.61
CA PRO A 160 -14.34 -24.96 -1.65
C PRO A 160 -13.67 -24.70 -0.29
N SER A 161 -12.54 -24.01 -0.28
CA SER A 161 -11.82 -23.61 0.94
C SER A 161 -12.61 -22.68 1.86
N ALA A 162 -13.70 -22.08 1.40
CA ALA A 162 -14.61 -21.29 2.22
C ALA A 162 -15.25 -22.09 3.37
N ASP A 163 -15.40 -23.41 3.18
CA ASP A 163 -15.96 -24.28 4.22
C ASP A 163 -14.96 -24.56 5.36
N ALA A 164 -13.68 -24.38 5.11
CA ALA A 164 -12.64 -24.51 6.12
C ALA A 164 -12.44 -23.25 6.96
N VAL A 165 -13.00 -22.10 6.58
CA VAL A 165 -12.86 -20.86 7.35
C VAL A 165 -13.59 -20.98 8.67
N GLU A 166 -12.85 -20.82 9.77
CA GLU A 166 -13.36 -20.91 11.13
C GLU A 166 -13.70 -19.54 11.72
N TYR A 167 -12.91 -18.52 11.38
CA TYR A 167 -13.11 -17.15 11.86
C TYR A 167 -13.14 -16.16 10.72
N VAL A 168 -13.92 -15.10 10.92
CA VAL A 168 -13.97 -13.96 10.00
C VAL A 168 -13.83 -12.67 10.80
N ILE A 169 -12.96 -11.74 10.35
CA ILE A 169 -12.84 -10.40 10.95
C ILE A 169 -13.16 -9.35 9.89
N LEU A 170 -14.22 -8.59 10.14
CA LEU A 170 -14.69 -7.54 9.23
C LEU A 170 -14.83 -6.20 9.94
N PRO A 171 -14.74 -5.08 9.24
CA PRO A 171 -15.13 -3.79 9.79
C PRO A 171 -16.65 -3.76 10.05
N VAL A 172 -17.07 -2.93 10.99
CA VAL A 172 -18.49 -2.72 11.31
C VAL A 172 -19.29 -2.26 10.09
N THR A 173 -18.65 -1.51 9.20
CA THR A 173 -19.27 -1.04 7.95
C THR A 173 -18.49 -1.61 6.77
N LEU A 174 -19.18 -2.34 5.90
CA LEU A 174 -18.66 -2.86 4.64
C LEU A 174 -19.16 -2.00 3.48
N ASP A 175 -18.41 -1.99 2.39
CA ASP A 175 -18.93 -1.49 1.11
C ASP A 175 -20.04 -2.41 0.58
N GLU A 176 -20.75 -1.97 -0.43
CA GLU A 176 -21.93 -2.67 -0.96
C GLU A 176 -21.59 -4.06 -1.51
N GLU A 177 -20.46 -4.21 -2.19
CA GLU A 177 -20.05 -5.49 -2.77
C GLU A 177 -19.63 -6.49 -1.69
N ALA A 178 -18.79 -6.06 -0.76
CA ALA A 178 -18.38 -6.85 0.39
C ALA A 178 -19.58 -7.26 1.25
N GLN A 179 -20.55 -6.37 1.43
CA GLN A 179 -21.77 -6.64 2.17
C GLN A 179 -22.64 -7.70 1.49
N LYS A 180 -22.74 -7.71 0.15
CA LYS A 180 -23.46 -8.76 -0.60
C LYS A 180 -22.85 -10.14 -0.35
N VAL A 181 -21.51 -10.23 -0.43
CA VAL A 181 -20.80 -11.49 -0.17
C VAL A 181 -21.02 -11.93 1.27
N TRP A 182 -20.90 -11.02 2.24
CA TRP A 182 -21.07 -11.36 3.63
C TRP A 182 -22.50 -11.79 3.96
N ASN A 183 -23.52 -11.17 3.39
CA ASN A 183 -24.92 -11.54 3.58
C ASN A 183 -25.24 -12.98 3.13
N ALA A 184 -24.51 -13.52 2.15
CA ALA A 184 -24.67 -14.92 1.70
C ALA A 184 -24.04 -15.94 2.66
N GLU A 185 -23.11 -15.53 3.52
CA GLU A 185 -22.35 -16.43 4.39
C GLU A 185 -22.66 -16.25 5.89
N LYS A 186 -23.13 -15.08 6.31
CA LYS A 186 -23.25 -14.67 7.72
C LYS A 186 -24.01 -15.66 8.60
N ASP A 187 -25.02 -16.36 8.05
CA ASP A 187 -25.87 -17.29 8.81
C ASP A 187 -25.10 -18.55 9.26
N ARG A 188 -23.94 -18.80 8.69
CA ARG A 188 -23.00 -19.87 9.07
C ARG A 188 -22.09 -19.47 10.23
N PHE A 189 -22.15 -18.23 10.67
CA PHE A 189 -21.25 -17.64 11.65
C PHE A 189 -22.03 -16.93 12.76
N ARG A 190 -21.47 -16.94 13.95
CA ARG A 190 -21.96 -16.15 15.10
C ARG A 190 -20.94 -15.09 15.48
N ILE A 191 -21.39 -13.98 16.00
CA ILE A 191 -20.52 -12.94 16.56
C ILE A 191 -19.93 -13.48 17.88
N VAL A 192 -18.61 -13.40 18.02
CA VAL A 192 -17.88 -13.77 19.25
C VAL A 192 -17.23 -12.57 19.92
N ASP A 193 -16.96 -11.51 19.16
CA ASP A 193 -16.46 -10.24 19.69
C ASP A 193 -16.84 -9.08 18.75
N GLN A 194 -17.09 -7.91 19.30
CA GLN A 194 -17.37 -6.70 18.55
C GLN A 194 -16.91 -5.48 19.33
N ASN A 195 -16.24 -4.58 18.63
CA ASN A 195 -15.92 -3.24 19.14
C ASN A 195 -16.39 -2.16 18.16
N GLY A 196 -16.06 -0.90 18.41
CA GLY A 196 -16.54 0.21 17.57
C GLY A 196 -16.03 0.20 16.12
N TRP A 197 -15.06 -0.67 15.76
CA TRP A 197 -14.42 -0.72 14.45
C TRP A 197 -14.52 -2.07 13.78
N TRP A 198 -14.52 -3.18 14.54
CA TRP A 198 -14.37 -4.53 14.05
C TRP A 198 -15.37 -5.48 14.66
N VAL A 199 -15.74 -6.48 13.90
CA VAL A 199 -16.57 -7.60 14.35
C VAL A 199 -15.83 -8.90 14.07
N VAL A 200 -15.72 -9.76 15.08
CA VAL A 200 -15.14 -11.09 14.97
C VAL A 200 -16.26 -12.11 14.96
N TYR A 201 -16.26 -12.91 13.94
CA TYR A 201 -17.23 -13.98 13.75
C TYR A 201 -16.52 -15.33 13.86
N LYS A 202 -17.22 -16.31 14.41
CA LYS A 202 -16.79 -17.71 14.47
C LYS A 202 -17.84 -18.58 13.79
N ARG A 203 -17.39 -19.60 13.05
CA ARG A 203 -18.28 -20.58 12.45
C ARG A 203 -19.09 -21.31 13.52
N ASN A 204 -20.38 -21.56 13.23
CA ASN A 204 -21.31 -22.29 14.09
C ASN A 204 -20.91 -23.76 14.25
#